data_539bea3d082b5958e9c8ac2dc4100bef
#
_entry.id   539bea3d082b5958e9c8ac2dc4100bef
#
_cell.length_a   1.000
_cell.length_b   1.000
_cell.length_c   1.000
_cell.angle_alpha   90.00
_cell.angle_beta   90.00
_cell.angle_gamma   90.00
#
_symmetry.space_group_name_H-M   'P 1'
#
loop_
_entity.id
_entity.type
_entity.pdbx_description
1 polymer ?
#
loop_
_entity_poly.entity_id
_entity_poly.type
_entity_poly.pdbx_seq_one_letter_code
_entity_poly.pdbx_strand_id
1 'polypeptide(L)'
;MACFLVPAAEAIIVTAAAYTIKKREEKSELKMPHTEIDCEVKAPAEKKLKLSRKLFWLADLLWGGILLLAFEHLWHGEIVPWPPFLSAMSSPEDTSAMLREMATVGVAMAGVVTAVWGVIVSVIQAKFNRINAETVKDSRG
;
A
#
# COMPACT_ATOMS: atom_id res chain seq x y z
N MET A 1 -11.29 -6.06 -20.74
CA MET A 1 -10.90 -4.66 -20.53
C MET A 1 -9.81 -4.55 -19.48
N ALA A 2 -8.91 -3.56 -19.51
CA ALA A 2 -7.64 -3.61 -18.75
C ALA A 2 -7.60 -2.67 -17.53
N CYS A 3 -8.73 -2.52 -16.82
CA CYS A 3 -8.86 -1.62 -15.66
C CYS A 3 -7.91 -1.94 -14.50
N PHE A 4 -7.45 -3.20 -14.38
CA PHE A 4 -6.48 -3.63 -13.37
C PHE A 4 -5.08 -3.03 -13.55
N LEU A 5 -4.74 -2.51 -14.73
CA LEU A 5 -3.43 -1.90 -14.99
C LEU A 5 -3.20 -0.62 -14.18
N VAL A 6 -4.24 0.13 -13.85
CA VAL A 6 -4.15 1.36 -13.04
C VAL A 6 -3.77 1.02 -11.58
N PRO A 7 -4.49 0.14 -10.87
CA PRO A 7 -4.05 -0.34 -9.57
C PRO A 7 -2.67 -1.01 -9.59
N ALA A 8 -2.29 -1.69 -10.71
CA ALA A 8 -0.97 -2.28 -10.85
C ALA A 8 0.14 -1.22 -10.88
N ALA A 9 -0.05 -0.13 -11.62
CA ALA A 9 0.89 0.99 -11.63
C ALA A 9 1.00 1.62 -10.23
N GLU A 10 -0.11 1.82 -9.52
CA GLU A 10 -0.12 2.31 -8.15
C GLU A 10 0.64 1.36 -7.21
N ALA A 11 0.40 0.05 -7.30
CA ALA A 11 1.08 -0.96 -6.47
C ALA A 11 2.59 -0.94 -6.66
N ILE A 12 3.08 -0.78 -7.89
CA ILE A 12 4.51 -0.67 -8.19
C ILE A 12 5.09 0.58 -7.52
N ILE A 13 4.43 1.72 -7.67
CA ILE A 13 4.88 3.00 -7.08
C ILE A 13 4.90 2.91 -5.56
N VAL A 14 3.84 2.41 -4.95
CA VAL A 14 3.72 2.24 -3.49
C VAL A 14 4.77 1.27 -2.96
N THR A 15 5.00 0.15 -3.65
CA THR A 15 6.03 -0.83 -3.26
C THR A 15 7.42 -0.21 -3.33
N ALA A 16 7.76 0.52 -4.38
CA ALA A 16 9.02 1.22 -4.52
C ALA A 16 9.21 2.30 -3.42
N ALA A 17 8.16 3.06 -3.12
CA ALA A 17 8.16 4.04 -2.04
C ALA A 17 8.35 3.39 -0.66
N ALA A 18 7.65 2.29 -0.39
CA ALA A 18 7.79 1.54 0.86
C ALA A 18 9.21 1.01 1.05
N TYR A 19 9.84 0.52 -0.01
CA TYR A 19 11.20 0.01 0.01
C TYR A 19 12.23 1.12 0.27
N THR A 20 12.07 2.28 -0.37
CA THR A 20 12.97 3.43 -0.19
C THR A 20 12.85 4.01 1.22
N ILE A 21 11.64 4.11 1.76
CA ILE A 21 11.39 4.59 3.12
C ILE A 21 11.97 3.59 4.15
N LYS A 22 11.73 2.28 3.96
CA LYS A 22 12.31 1.24 4.81
C LYS A 22 13.83 1.35 4.88
N LYS A 23 14.49 1.50 3.74
CA LYS A 23 15.96 1.67 3.67
C LYS A 23 16.44 2.94 4.36
N ARG A 24 15.66 4.02 4.33
CA ARG A 24 15.96 5.25 5.05
C ARG A 24 15.78 5.08 6.56
N GLU A 25 14.71 4.40 7.00
CA GLU A 25 14.45 4.10 8.41
C GLU A 25 15.58 3.24 9.01
N GLU A 26 16.03 2.19 8.32
CA GLU A 26 17.15 1.34 8.73
C GLU A 26 18.46 2.12 8.82
N LYS A 27 18.74 2.99 7.84
CA LYS A 27 19.96 3.82 7.83
C LYS A 27 19.96 4.88 8.95
N SER A 28 18.78 5.33 9.36
CA SER A 28 18.62 6.26 10.49
C SER A 28 18.86 5.57 11.82
N GLU A 29 18.42 4.33 11.98
CA GLU A 29 18.66 3.52 13.18
C GLU A 29 20.16 3.17 13.34
N LEU A 30 20.86 2.88 12.24
CA LEU A 30 22.31 2.61 12.25
C LEU A 30 23.18 3.84 12.54
N LYS A 31 22.65 5.06 12.41
CA LYS A 31 23.37 6.32 12.66
C LYS A 31 23.27 6.81 14.09
N MET A 32 22.48 6.19 14.96
CA MET A 32 22.51 6.52 16.38
C MET A 32 23.74 5.86 17.01
N PRO A 33 24.70 6.64 17.52
CA PRO A 33 25.82 6.06 18.24
C PRO A 33 25.27 5.35 19.46
N HIS A 34 25.65 4.09 19.64
CA HIS A 34 25.52 3.38 20.91
C HIS A 34 26.36 4.13 21.96
N THR A 35 25.80 5.12 22.57
CA THR A 35 26.33 5.61 23.85
C THR A 35 25.78 4.63 24.89
N GLU A 36 26.59 3.62 25.18
CA GLU A 36 26.46 2.89 26.45
C GLU A 36 26.66 3.90 27.56
N ILE A 37 25.63 4.26 28.24
CA ILE A 37 25.50 4.64 29.64
C ILE A 37 24.05 5.13 29.81
N ASP A 38 23.25 4.31 30.35
CA ASP A 38 22.36 4.40 31.47
C ASP A 38 21.21 3.39 31.36
N CYS A 39 21.32 2.40 32.24
CA CYS A 39 20.17 1.67 32.76
C CYS A 39 19.32 2.67 33.54
N GLU A 40 18.40 3.36 32.88
CA GLU A 40 17.26 3.89 33.61
C GLU A 40 16.14 4.31 32.65
N VAL A 41 14.98 3.67 32.86
CA VAL A 41 13.67 4.09 32.39
C VAL A 41 13.61 4.33 30.88
N LYS A 42 13.63 3.23 30.15
CA LYS A 42 13.08 3.20 28.81
C LYS A 42 11.60 3.52 28.92
N ALA A 43 11.27 4.82 28.92
CA ALA A 43 9.93 5.24 28.62
C ALA A 43 9.46 4.42 27.42
N PRO A 44 8.25 3.84 27.40
CA PRO A 44 7.80 3.04 26.28
C PRO A 44 7.90 3.92 25.05
N ALA A 45 8.96 3.70 24.26
CA ALA A 45 9.18 4.43 23.02
C ALA A 45 7.87 4.31 22.26
N GLU A 46 7.27 5.46 21.97
CA GLU A 46 6.03 5.54 21.20
C GLU A 46 6.16 4.56 20.04
N LYS A 47 5.45 3.43 20.14
CA LYS A 47 5.48 2.36 19.16
C LYS A 47 4.63 2.78 17.97
N LYS A 48 5.00 3.93 17.39
CA LYS A 48 4.43 4.40 16.12
C LYS A 48 4.75 3.33 15.08
N LEU A 49 3.71 2.76 14.50
CA LEU A 49 3.88 1.89 13.34
C LEU A 49 4.71 2.62 12.30
N LYS A 50 5.88 2.06 11.97
CA LYS A 50 6.78 2.63 10.95
C LYS A 50 6.00 2.87 9.67
N LEU A 51 6.27 4.00 9.02
CA LEU A 51 5.56 4.40 7.79
C LEU A 51 5.74 3.34 6.69
N SER A 52 6.93 2.75 6.59
CA SER A 52 7.22 1.66 5.66
C SER A 52 6.24 0.50 5.83
N ARG A 53 5.96 0.06 7.06
CA ARG A 53 5.02 -1.04 7.34
C ARG A 53 3.59 -0.71 6.89
N LYS A 54 3.15 0.53 7.07
CA LYS A 54 1.83 0.98 6.62
C LYS A 54 1.72 0.94 5.09
N LEU A 55 2.76 1.35 4.39
CA LEU A 55 2.82 1.31 2.93
C LEU A 55 2.89 -0.11 2.38
N PHE A 56 3.57 -1.04 3.07
CA PHE A 56 3.55 -2.45 2.67
C PHE A 56 2.15 -3.04 2.77
N TRP A 57 1.36 -2.70 3.78
CA TRP A 57 -0.03 -3.14 3.86
C TRP A 57 -0.89 -2.64 2.69
N LEU A 58 -0.67 -1.39 2.25
CA LEU A 58 -1.33 -0.88 1.05
C LEU A 58 -0.89 -1.66 -0.19
N ALA A 59 0.41 -1.90 -0.33
CA ALA A 59 0.95 -2.67 -1.44
C ALA A 59 0.35 -4.09 -1.49
N ASP A 60 0.27 -4.78 -0.35
CA ASP A 60 -0.31 -6.14 -0.26
C ASP A 60 -1.79 -6.15 -0.65
N LEU A 61 -2.58 -5.14 -0.22
CA LEU A 61 -3.99 -4.99 -0.63
C LEU A 61 -4.11 -4.76 -2.15
N LEU A 62 -3.27 -3.89 -2.71
CA LEU A 62 -3.27 -3.62 -4.15
C LEU A 62 -2.86 -4.85 -4.94
N TRP A 63 -1.79 -5.53 -4.57
CA TRP A 63 -1.34 -6.75 -5.24
C TRP A 63 -2.37 -7.87 -5.17
N GLY A 64 -3.02 -8.07 -4.01
CA GLY A 64 -4.10 -9.04 -3.85
C GLY A 64 -5.28 -8.74 -4.78
N GLY A 65 -5.71 -7.48 -4.84
CA GLY A 65 -6.77 -7.03 -5.74
C GLY A 65 -6.42 -7.21 -7.22
N ILE A 66 -5.18 -6.86 -7.60
CA ILE A 66 -4.67 -7.00 -8.98
C ILE A 66 -4.67 -8.46 -9.42
N LEU A 67 -4.19 -9.38 -8.59
CA LEU A 67 -4.15 -10.80 -8.91
C LEU A 67 -5.55 -11.36 -9.13
N LEU A 68 -6.50 -10.94 -8.29
CA LEU A 68 -7.89 -11.37 -8.39
C LEU A 68 -8.54 -10.85 -9.68
N LEU A 69 -8.37 -9.57 -9.99
CA LEU A 69 -8.86 -8.96 -11.23
C LEU A 69 -8.19 -9.53 -12.47
N ALA A 70 -6.87 -9.75 -12.44
CA ALA A 70 -6.15 -10.36 -13.56
C ALA A 70 -6.65 -11.78 -13.84
N PHE A 71 -6.95 -12.55 -12.80
CA PHE A 71 -7.54 -13.88 -12.94
C PHE A 71 -8.93 -13.81 -13.56
N GLU A 72 -9.78 -12.86 -13.16
CA GLU A 72 -11.11 -12.64 -13.74
C GLU A 72 -11.02 -12.30 -15.24
N HIS A 73 -10.11 -11.38 -15.61
CA HIS A 73 -9.91 -10.98 -17.00
C HIS A 73 -9.34 -12.12 -17.86
N LEU A 74 -8.50 -12.96 -17.28
CA LEU A 74 -8.00 -14.17 -17.94
C LEU A 74 -9.13 -15.18 -18.17
N TRP A 75 -10.01 -15.35 -17.16
CA TRP A 75 -11.17 -16.25 -17.27
C TRP A 75 -12.16 -15.82 -18.34
N HIS A 76 -12.34 -14.53 -18.54
CA HIS A 76 -13.19 -13.97 -19.59
C HIS A 76 -12.51 -13.90 -20.96
N GLY A 77 -11.25 -14.35 -21.09
CA GLY A 77 -10.54 -14.36 -22.37
C GLY A 77 -10.12 -12.98 -22.87
N GLU A 78 -10.09 -11.98 -21.99
CA GLU A 78 -9.64 -10.62 -22.32
C GLU A 78 -8.12 -10.49 -22.36
N ILE A 79 -7.42 -11.40 -21.70
CA ILE A 79 -5.94 -11.52 -21.72
C ILE A 79 -5.59 -12.76 -22.52
N VAL A 80 -4.78 -12.59 -23.56
CA VAL A 80 -4.32 -13.68 -24.44
C VAL A 80 -2.80 -13.79 -24.41
N PRO A 81 -2.23 -15.01 -24.51
CA PRO A 81 -0.78 -15.23 -24.45
C PRO A 81 0.00 -14.83 -25.72
N TRP A 82 -0.69 -14.27 -26.71
CA TRP A 82 -0.09 -13.80 -27.98
C TRP A 82 -0.38 -12.31 -28.19
N PRO A 83 0.47 -11.60 -28.94
CA PRO A 83 0.23 -10.19 -29.26
C PRO A 83 -1.09 -10.00 -30.03
N PRO A 84 -1.90 -8.95 -29.67
CA PRO A 84 -1.59 -7.82 -28.78
C PRO A 84 -1.81 -8.02 -27.28
N PHE A 85 -1.70 -9.20 -26.72
CA PHE A 85 -1.85 -9.59 -25.30
C PHE A 85 -3.18 -9.21 -24.62
N LEU A 86 -3.82 -8.13 -25.05
CA LEU A 86 -5.15 -7.67 -24.64
C LEU A 86 -6.06 -7.70 -25.86
N SER A 87 -7.18 -8.43 -25.80
CA SER A 87 -8.13 -8.53 -26.90
C SER A 87 -8.69 -7.17 -27.34
N ALA A 88 -8.84 -6.23 -26.42
CA ALA A 88 -9.28 -4.86 -26.68
C ALA A 88 -8.31 -4.01 -27.52
N MET A 89 -7.07 -4.45 -27.72
CA MET A 89 -6.09 -3.75 -28.57
C MET A 89 -6.18 -4.16 -30.04
N SER A 90 -7.11 -5.04 -30.42
CA SER A 90 -7.25 -5.50 -31.79
C SER A 90 -7.92 -4.50 -32.74
N SER A 91 -8.67 -3.52 -32.21
CA SER A 91 -9.28 -2.43 -32.97
C SER A 91 -9.08 -1.07 -32.30
N PRO A 92 -9.03 0.04 -33.06
CA PRO A 92 -8.91 1.39 -32.51
C PRO A 92 -10.11 1.81 -31.64
N GLU A 93 -11.30 1.33 -31.99
CA GLU A 93 -12.55 1.63 -31.25
C GLU A 93 -12.53 0.96 -29.88
N ASP A 94 -12.19 -0.33 -29.81
CA ASP A 94 -12.07 -1.08 -28.57
C ASP A 94 -10.95 -0.55 -27.69
N THR A 95 -9.83 -0.12 -28.32
CA THR A 95 -8.73 0.52 -27.60
C THR A 95 -9.17 1.81 -26.92
N SER A 96 -9.97 2.64 -27.59
CA SER A 96 -10.47 3.90 -27.02
C SER A 96 -11.44 3.65 -25.85
N ALA A 97 -12.30 2.64 -25.97
CA ALA A 97 -13.20 2.22 -24.89
C ALA A 97 -12.40 1.69 -23.69
N MET A 98 -11.40 0.86 -23.90
CA MET A 98 -10.50 0.34 -22.87
C MET A 98 -9.79 1.48 -22.12
N LEU A 99 -9.23 2.46 -22.83
CA LEU A 99 -8.54 3.60 -22.20
C LEU A 99 -9.49 4.44 -21.35
N ARG A 100 -10.73 4.65 -21.83
CA ARG A 100 -11.74 5.36 -21.06
C ARG A 100 -12.12 4.62 -19.77
N GLU A 101 -12.26 3.32 -19.82
CA GLU A 101 -12.53 2.50 -18.64
C GLU A 101 -11.35 2.48 -17.66
N MET A 102 -10.14 2.39 -18.16
CA MET A 102 -8.94 2.54 -17.32
C MET A 102 -8.92 3.89 -16.59
N ALA A 103 -9.25 4.98 -17.30
CA ALA A 103 -9.26 6.33 -16.73
C ALA A 103 -10.41 6.56 -15.74
N THR A 104 -11.51 5.86 -15.84
CA THR A 104 -12.68 6.02 -14.96
C THR A 104 -12.73 4.93 -13.90
N VAL A 105 -13.00 3.69 -14.30
CA VAL A 105 -13.19 2.56 -13.39
C VAL A 105 -11.87 2.18 -12.71
N GLY A 106 -10.76 2.10 -13.46
CA GLY A 106 -9.46 1.77 -12.90
C GLY A 106 -8.99 2.77 -11.86
N VAL A 107 -9.14 4.07 -12.14
CA VAL A 107 -8.78 5.13 -11.18
C VAL A 107 -9.72 5.13 -9.97
N ALA A 108 -11.03 4.92 -10.17
CA ALA A 108 -11.99 4.84 -9.07
C ALA A 108 -11.67 3.67 -8.13
N MET A 109 -11.35 2.50 -8.67
CA MET A 109 -10.98 1.32 -7.88
C MET A 109 -9.70 1.56 -7.07
N ALA A 110 -8.66 2.10 -7.67
CA ALA A 110 -7.42 2.48 -7.00
C ALA A 110 -7.70 3.48 -5.86
N GLY A 111 -8.51 4.49 -6.12
CA GLY A 111 -8.92 5.48 -5.13
C GLY A 111 -9.69 4.89 -3.95
N VAL A 112 -10.62 3.96 -4.19
CA VAL A 112 -11.38 3.28 -3.13
C VAL A 112 -10.45 2.43 -2.25
N VAL A 113 -9.55 1.64 -2.83
CA VAL A 113 -8.59 0.81 -2.08
C VAL A 113 -7.71 1.70 -1.19
N THR A 114 -7.18 2.79 -1.74
CA THR A 114 -6.34 3.74 -0.99
C THR A 114 -7.12 4.45 0.12
N ALA A 115 -8.39 4.82 -0.11
CA ALA A 115 -9.25 5.41 0.91
C ALA A 115 -9.54 4.43 2.05
N VAL A 116 -9.90 3.19 1.75
CA VAL A 116 -10.13 2.13 2.76
C VAL A 116 -8.88 1.89 3.59
N TRP A 117 -7.71 1.79 2.94
CA TRP A 117 -6.43 1.70 3.65
C TRP A 117 -6.20 2.90 4.57
N GLY A 118 -6.45 4.12 4.10
CA GLY A 118 -6.31 5.35 4.90
C GLY A 118 -7.18 5.32 6.16
N VAL A 119 -8.42 4.88 6.05
CA VAL A 119 -9.33 4.70 7.19
C VAL A 119 -8.78 3.66 8.18
N ILE A 120 -8.37 2.49 7.69
CA ILE A 120 -7.82 1.42 8.54
C ILE A 120 -6.59 1.91 9.31
N VAL A 121 -5.65 2.56 8.62
CA VAL A 121 -4.42 3.10 9.23
C VAL A 121 -4.76 4.17 10.26
N SER A 122 -5.72 5.05 9.99
CA SER A 122 -6.17 6.09 10.91
C SER A 122 -6.78 5.52 12.19
N VAL A 123 -7.63 4.50 12.06
CA VAL A 123 -8.25 3.81 13.21
C VAL A 123 -7.19 3.10 14.06
N ILE A 124 -6.26 2.40 13.42
CA ILE A 124 -5.17 1.71 14.12
C ILE A 124 -4.30 2.73 14.85
N GLN A 125 -3.94 3.84 14.21
CA GLN A 125 -3.13 4.89 14.84
C GLN A 125 -3.84 5.51 16.04
N ALA A 126 -5.14 5.77 15.93
CA ALA A 126 -5.94 6.30 17.03
C ALA A 126 -5.99 5.33 18.22
N LYS A 127 -6.15 4.03 17.97
CA LYS A 127 -6.09 3.00 19.03
C LYS A 127 -4.72 2.94 19.70
N PHE A 128 -3.63 2.97 18.94
CA PHE A 128 -2.28 2.98 19.51
C PHE A 128 -2.03 4.21 20.39
N ASN A 129 -2.48 5.38 19.95
CA ASN A 129 -2.33 6.62 20.73
C ASN A 129 -3.12 6.56 22.06
N ARG A 130 -4.31 5.94 22.07
CA ARG A 130 -5.11 5.73 23.30
C ARG A 130 -4.40 4.81 24.28
N ILE A 131 -3.93 3.66 23.80
CA ILE A 131 -3.24 2.67 24.66
C ILE A 131 -1.99 3.29 25.27
N ASN A 132 -1.20 4.02 24.51
CA ASN A 132 -0.01 4.70 25.01
C ASN A 132 -0.36 5.77 26.06
N ALA A 133 -1.44 6.51 25.88
CA ALA A 133 -1.89 7.51 26.84
C ALA A 133 -2.34 6.88 28.17
N GLU A 134 -3.02 5.74 28.13
CA GLU A 134 -3.45 4.99 29.31
C GLU A 134 -2.23 4.42 30.08
N THR A 135 -1.26 3.84 29.39
CA THR A 135 -0.04 3.28 29.99
C THR A 135 0.80 4.36 30.69
N VAL A 136 0.90 5.56 30.11
CA VAL A 136 1.62 6.70 30.71
C VAL A 136 0.90 7.22 31.95
N LYS A 137 -0.44 7.15 31.97
CA LYS A 137 -1.24 7.59 33.12
C LYS A 137 -1.11 6.62 34.31
N ASP A 138 -1.09 5.31 34.04
CA ASP A 138 -0.94 4.26 35.04
C ASP A 138 0.47 4.25 35.68
N SER A 139 1.49 4.61 34.93
CA SER A 139 2.87 4.69 35.43
C SER A 139 3.17 5.92 36.32
N ARG A 140 2.23 6.88 36.41
CA ARG A 140 2.35 8.10 37.20
C ARG A 140 1.49 8.13 38.47
N GLY A 141 0.65 7.13 38.69
CA GLY A 141 -0.17 6.96 39.87
C GLY A 141 0.40 5.93 40.81
#